data_d17ff0282315b230a4d407d6cb603a98
#
_entry.id   d17ff0282315b230a4d407d6cb603a98
#
_cell.length_a   1.000
_cell.length_b   1.000
_cell.length_c   1.000
_cell.angle_alpha   90.00
_cell.angle_beta   90.00
_cell.angle_gamma   90.00
#
_symmetry.space_group_name_H-M   'P 1'
#
loop_
_entity.id
_entity.type
_entity.pdbx_description
1 polymer ?
#
loop_
_entity_poly.entity_id
_entity_poly.type
_entity_poly.pdbx_seq_one_letter_code
_entity_poly.pdbx_strand_id
1 'polypeptide(L)'
;RDGRAAGQPGIDPVKLAVTLEVLGSLEELDEEHPDFLAVRRATARMFKAVKKARRLELRAQVADADRAVVAATATGAADRIDDETRGIPLAATTNAPTAGTLLKSRACYICKKHYTLVDAFYHQLCPDCAAMSHAKRNARTDLTGRRALLTGGRAKIGMYIALRLLR
;
A
#
# COMPACT_ATOMS: atom_id res chain seq x y z
N ARG A 1 9.19 -8.26 -29.67
CA ARG A 1 7.97 -8.99 -29.24
C ARG A 1 6.88 -7.95 -29.07
N ASP A 2 5.98 -7.92 -30.07
CA ASP A 2 4.90 -6.95 -30.21
C ASP A 2 3.78 -7.25 -29.22
N GLY A 3 3.92 -6.75 -27.99
CA GLY A 3 2.84 -6.72 -27.00
C GLY A 3 1.94 -5.51 -27.22
N ARG A 4 1.20 -5.46 -28.34
CA ARG A 4 0.09 -4.51 -28.46
C ARG A 4 -1.03 -4.98 -27.55
N ALA A 5 -1.31 -4.20 -26.50
CA ALA A 5 -2.51 -4.36 -25.69
C ALA A 5 -3.73 -4.26 -26.62
N ALA A 6 -4.49 -5.34 -26.74
CA ALA A 6 -5.73 -5.37 -27.51
C ALA A 6 -6.72 -4.36 -26.90
N GLY A 7 -7.04 -3.27 -27.63
CA GLY A 7 -8.11 -2.34 -27.30
C GLY A 7 -7.79 -0.84 -27.32
N GLN A 8 -6.55 -0.40 -27.48
CA GLN A 8 -6.29 1.03 -27.68
C GLN A 8 -6.40 1.41 -29.18
N PRO A 9 -7.15 2.47 -29.54
CA PRO A 9 -7.20 2.95 -30.91
C PRO A 9 -5.80 3.40 -31.35
N GLY A 10 -5.32 2.87 -32.46
CA GLY A 10 -4.04 3.25 -33.04
C GLY A 10 -4.08 4.68 -33.60
N ILE A 11 -2.90 5.21 -33.94
CA ILE A 11 -2.80 6.48 -34.68
C ILE A 11 -3.28 6.24 -36.11
N ASP A 12 -4.04 7.19 -36.66
CA ASP A 12 -4.44 7.19 -38.08
C ASP A 12 -3.21 6.96 -38.98
N PRO A 13 -3.24 5.97 -39.91
CA PRO A 13 -2.08 5.60 -40.70
C PRO A 13 -1.54 6.75 -41.55
N VAL A 14 -2.40 7.63 -42.05
CA VAL A 14 -2.00 8.78 -42.87
C VAL A 14 -1.24 9.79 -41.98
N LYS A 15 -1.76 10.08 -40.81
CA LYS A 15 -1.09 11.00 -39.86
C LYS A 15 0.23 10.42 -39.37
N LEU A 16 0.30 9.08 -39.16
CA LEU A 16 1.54 8.43 -38.80
C LEU A 16 2.59 8.55 -39.91
N ALA A 17 2.21 8.30 -41.16
CA ALA A 17 3.12 8.41 -42.32
C ALA A 17 3.68 9.83 -42.45
N VAL A 18 2.82 10.86 -42.40
CA VAL A 18 3.24 12.26 -42.43
C VAL A 18 4.15 12.62 -41.26
N THR A 19 3.87 12.10 -40.07
CA THR A 19 4.71 12.36 -38.90
C THR A 19 6.11 11.77 -39.07
N LEU A 20 6.21 10.55 -39.61
CA LEU A 20 7.50 9.88 -39.88
C LEU A 20 8.28 10.59 -40.98
N GLU A 21 7.61 11.08 -42.03
CA GLU A 21 8.23 11.91 -43.09
C GLU A 21 8.80 13.22 -42.53
N VAL A 22 8.04 13.94 -41.71
CA VAL A 22 8.52 15.17 -41.04
C VAL A 22 9.71 14.87 -40.14
N LEU A 23 9.68 13.78 -39.37
CA LEU A 23 10.81 13.39 -38.52
C LEU A 23 12.06 13.06 -39.35
N GLY A 24 11.91 12.41 -40.51
CA GLY A 24 13.01 12.13 -41.43
C GLY A 24 13.63 13.41 -42.03
N SER A 25 12.83 14.40 -42.40
CA SER A 25 13.30 15.66 -42.96
C SER A 25 14.06 16.54 -41.96
N LEU A 26 13.99 16.26 -40.65
CA LEU A 26 14.75 17.02 -39.65
C LEU A 26 16.26 16.81 -39.75
N GLU A 27 16.73 15.72 -40.35
CA GLU A 27 18.17 15.45 -40.55
C GLU A 27 18.82 16.48 -41.50
N GLU A 28 18.01 17.13 -42.35
CA GLU A 28 18.45 18.13 -43.31
C GLU A 28 18.45 19.56 -42.75
N LEU A 29 17.87 19.76 -41.57
CA LEU A 29 17.77 21.08 -40.93
C LEU A 29 18.91 21.33 -39.97
N ASP A 30 19.30 22.62 -39.88
CA ASP A 30 20.24 23.09 -38.86
C ASP A 30 19.64 22.90 -37.45
N GLU A 31 20.49 22.57 -36.48
CA GLU A 31 20.07 22.33 -35.10
C GLU A 31 19.43 23.55 -34.40
N GLU A 32 19.77 24.77 -34.90
CA GLU A 32 19.21 26.02 -34.41
C GLU A 32 17.93 26.44 -35.16
N HIS A 33 17.57 25.70 -36.23
CA HIS A 33 16.33 26.02 -36.97
C HIS A 33 15.10 25.96 -36.06
N PRO A 34 14.19 26.95 -36.16
CA PRO A 34 13.02 27.02 -35.28
C PRO A 34 12.17 25.74 -35.28
N ASP A 35 11.97 25.10 -36.44
CA ASP A 35 11.18 23.90 -36.60
C ASP A 35 11.87 22.68 -35.97
N PHE A 36 13.20 22.55 -36.13
CA PHE A 36 13.99 21.53 -35.45
C PHE A 36 13.84 21.65 -33.93
N LEU A 37 13.99 22.87 -33.41
CA LEU A 37 13.82 23.13 -31.97
C LEU A 37 12.41 22.84 -31.47
N ALA A 38 11.39 23.14 -32.28
CA ALA A 38 9.97 22.85 -31.93
C ALA A 38 9.73 21.34 -31.80
N VAL A 39 10.15 20.55 -32.79
CA VAL A 39 10.02 19.09 -32.77
C VAL A 39 10.85 18.46 -31.65
N ARG A 40 12.10 18.89 -31.46
CA ARG A 40 12.96 18.44 -30.35
C ARG A 40 12.31 18.67 -28.98
N ARG A 41 11.67 19.82 -28.76
CA ARG A 41 10.94 20.12 -27.52
C ARG A 41 9.69 19.25 -27.37
N ALA A 42 8.95 19.00 -28.47
CA ALA A 42 7.74 18.18 -28.45
C ALA A 42 8.06 16.71 -28.15
N THR A 43 9.06 16.12 -28.81
CA THR A 43 9.52 14.75 -28.57
C THR A 43 10.08 14.58 -27.16
N ALA A 44 10.89 15.53 -26.66
CA ALA A 44 11.39 15.49 -25.29
C ALA A 44 10.26 15.53 -24.25
N ARG A 45 9.21 16.33 -24.48
CA ARG A 45 8.02 16.35 -23.60
C ARG A 45 7.28 15.02 -23.64
N MET A 46 7.08 14.44 -24.82
CA MET A 46 6.46 13.13 -25.01
C MET A 46 7.21 12.03 -24.23
N PHE A 47 8.52 11.91 -24.41
CA PHE A 47 9.34 10.93 -23.70
C PHE A 47 9.29 11.11 -22.17
N LYS A 48 9.34 12.35 -21.68
CA LYS A 48 9.19 12.66 -20.26
C LYS A 48 7.82 12.22 -19.73
N ALA A 49 6.75 12.47 -20.49
CA ALA A 49 5.39 12.09 -20.12
C ALA A 49 5.24 10.56 -20.04
N VAL A 50 5.71 9.83 -21.05
CA VAL A 50 5.67 8.36 -21.09
C VAL A 50 6.48 7.77 -19.91
N LYS A 51 7.70 8.27 -19.67
CA LYS A 51 8.52 7.82 -18.54
C LYS A 51 7.86 8.10 -17.20
N LYS A 52 7.21 9.26 -17.05
CA LYS A 52 6.45 9.62 -15.84
C LYS A 52 5.25 8.68 -15.63
N ALA A 53 4.46 8.43 -16.68
CA ALA A 53 3.30 7.55 -16.64
C ALA A 53 3.70 6.12 -16.22
N ARG A 54 4.71 5.54 -16.87
CA ARG A 54 5.25 4.21 -16.52
C ARG A 54 5.70 4.12 -15.06
N ARG A 55 6.39 5.15 -14.57
CA ARG A 55 6.83 5.19 -13.16
C ARG A 55 5.66 5.26 -12.19
N LEU A 56 4.61 6.01 -12.53
CA LEU A 56 3.40 6.10 -11.69
C LEU A 56 2.66 4.77 -11.67
N GLU A 57 2.53 4.11 -12.82
CA GLU A 57 1.90 2.80 -12.94
C GLU A 57 2.61 1.74 -12.09
N LEU A 58 3.94 1.63 -12.21
CA LEU A 58 4.73 0.71 -11.37
C LEU A 58 4.57 1.00 -9.88
N ARG A 59 4.51 2.27 -9.48
CA ARG A 59 4.26 2.65 -8.09
C ARG A 59 2.87 2.28 -7.62
N ALA A 60 1.86 2.42 -8.49
CA ALA A 60 0.49 2.03 -8.19
C ALA A 60 0.41 0.51 -8.00
N GLN A 61 1.00 -0.28 -8.89
CA GLN A 61 1.04 -1.76 -8.77
C GLN A 61 1.66 -2.21 -7.44
N VAL A 62 2.80 -1.62 -7.04
CA VAL A 62 3.44 -1.91 -5.75
C VAL A 62 2.52 -1.52 -4.58
N ALA A 63 1.90 -0.35 -4.65
CA ALA A 63 1.01 0.12 -3.58
C ALA A 63 -0.25 -0.73 -3.45
N ASP A 64 -0.80 -1.23 -4.57
CA ASP A 64 -1.97 -2.08 -4.59
C ASP A 64 -1.65 -3.49 -4.04
N ALA A 65 -0.51 -4.06 -4.42
CA ALA A 65 -0.05 -5.33 -3.87
C ALA A 65 0.16 -5.23 -2.35
N ASP A 66 0.84 -4.19 -1.87
CA ASP A 66 1.05 -3.96 -0.44
C ASP A 66 -0.27 -3.71 0.32
N ARG A 67 -1.23 -3.03 -0.32
CA ARG A 67 -2.57 -2.81 0.24
C ARG A 67 -3.34 -4.11 0.40
N ALA A 68 -3.23 -5.02 -0.58
CA ALA A 68 -3.87 -6.32 -0.50
C ALA A 68 -3.34 -7.15 0.68
N VAL A 69 -2.01 -7.16 0.91
CA VAL A 69 -1.40 -7.82 2.07
C VAL A 69 -1.91 -7.22 3.38
N VAL A 70 -1.99 -5.90 3.48
CA VAL A 70 -2.52 -5.21 4.68
C VAL A 70 -4.00 -5.54 4.90
N ALA A 71 -4.81 -5.54 3.85
CA ALA A 71 -6.25 -5.84 3.93
C ALA A 71 -6.52 -7.29 4.37
N ALA A 72 -5.58 -8.21 4.14
CA ALA A 72 -5.68 -9.59 4.60
C ALA A 72 -5.42 -9.76 6.11
N THR A 73 -4.99 -8.73 6.82
CA THR A 73 -4.75 -8.80 8.27
C THR A 73 -5.99 -8.47 9.08
N ALA A 74 -6.11 -9.03 10.30
CA ALA A 74 -7.22 -8.72 11.20
C ALA A 74 -7.37 -7.22 11.48
N THR A 75 -6.27 -6.51 11.73
CA THR A 75 -6.30 -5.07 12.04
C THR A 75 -6.34 -4.16 10.81
N GLY A 76 -6.10 -4.68 9.62
CA GLY A 76 -6.07 -3.93 8.36
C GLY A 76 -7.29 -4.13 7.47
N ALA A 77 -8.12 -5.15 7.73
CA ALA A 77 -9.33 -5.41 6.98
C ALA A 77 -10.30 -4.22 7.04
N ALA A 78 -10.87 -3.86 5.90
CA ALA A 78 -11.77 -2.71 5.80
C ALA A 78 -13.13 -2.96 6.48
N ASP A 79 -13.55 -4.20 6.48
CA ASP A 79 -14.82 -4.71 7.05
C ASP A 79 -14.65 -5.27 8.48
N ARG A 80 -13.49 -5.04 9.11
CA ARG A 80 -13.24 -5.55 10.46
C ARG A 80 -14.29 -5.07 11.45
N ILE A 81 -14.80 -5.99 12.21
CA ILE A 81 -15.64 -5.71 13.38
C ILE A 81 -14.78 -5.93 14.62
N ASP A 82 -14.66 -4.89 15.44
CA ASP A 82 -13.94 -4.91 16.71
C ASP A 82 -14.89 -4.44 17.80
N ASP A 83 -15.67 -5.36 18.33
CA ASP A 83 -16.65 -5.07 19.37
C ASP A 83 -16.55 -6.08 20.51
N GLU A 84 -15.61 -5.86 21.41
CA GLU A 84 -15.42 -6.68 22.61
C GLU A 84 -16.64 -6.65 23.56
N THR A 85 -17.51 -5.64 23.45
CA THR A 85 -18.72 -5.54 24.29
C THR A 85 -19.74 -6.62 23.90
N ARG A 86 -19.71 -7.06 22.64
CA ARG A 86 -20.55 -8.12 22.10
C ARG A 86 -19.84 -9.47 22.05
N GLY A 87 -18.61 -9.55 22.55
CA GLY A 87 -17.82 -10.78 22.52
C GLY A 87 -17.32 -11.15 21.11
N ILE A 88 -17.30 -10.19 20.16
CA ILE A 88 -16.84 -10.41 18.79
C ILE A 88 -15.34 -10.13 18.74
N PRO A 89 -14.48 -11.15 18.62
CA PRO A 89 -13.04 -10.94 18.47
C PRO A 89 -12.70 -10.50 17.04
N LEU A 90 -11.65 -9.70 16.91
CA LEU A 90 -11.02 -9.50 15.60
C LEU A 90 -10.50 -10.83 15.07
N ALA A 91 -10.87 -11.16 13.86
CA ALA A 91 -10.40 -12.35 13.17
C ALA A 91 -9.51 -11.95 11.97
N ALA A 92 -8.45 -12.70 11.73
CA ALA A 92 -7.70 -12.60 10.48
C ALA A 92 -8.49 -13.28 9.35
N THR A 93 -8.37 -12.73 8.14
CA THR A 93 -8.98 -13.32 6.93
C THR A 93 -8.20 -14.54 6.42
N THR A 94 -7.05 -14.81 6.99
CA THR A 94 -6.20 -15.97 6.68
C THR A 94 -5.94 -16.81 7.91
N ASN A 95 -5.90 -18.13 7.74
CA ASN A 95 -5.50 -19.09 8.79
C ASN A 95 -3.98 -19.24 8.93
N ALA A 96 -3.20 -18.61 8.03
CA ALA A 96 -1.75 -18.62 8.09
C ALA A 96 -1.24 -17.66 9.19
N PRO A 97 -0.05 -17.90 9.76
CA PRO A 97 0.54 -17.00 10.76
C PRO A 97 0.93 -15.64 10.17
N THR A 98 1.05 -15.53 8.85
CA THR A 98 1.41 -14.31 8.13
C THR A 98 0.40 -14.01 7.03
N ALA A 99 0.14 -12.73 6.78
CA ALA A 99 -0.74 -12.27 5.72
C ALA A 99 -0.02 -12.16 4.35
N GLY A 100 1.31 -12.15 4.36
CA GLY A 100 2.14 -12.05 3.16
C GLY A 100 3.36 -11.16 3.34
N THR A 101 4.01 -10.86 2.21
CA THR A 101 5.23 -10.04 2.17
C THR A 101 4.98 -8.77 1.39
N LEU A 102 5.32 -7.62 1.96
CA LEU A 102 5.26 -6.33 1.30
C LEU A 102 6.38 -6.21 0.26
N LEU A 103 6.08 -5.61 -0.86
CA LEU A 103 7.07 -5.22 -1.88
C LEU A 103 7.90 -4.03 -1.41
N LYS A 104 7.29 -3.12 -0.63
CA LYS A 104 7.97 -1.98 -0.02
C LYS A 104 8.02 -2.13 1.49
N SER A 105 9.24 -2.17 2.06
CA SER A 105 9.42 -2.26 3.51
C SER A 105 8.76 -1.10 4.25
N ARG A 106 8.25 -1.38 5.46
CA ARG A 106 7.65 -0.40 6.38
C ARG A 106 8.38 -0.39 7.71
N ALA A 107 8.38 0.75 8.38
CA ALA A 107 8.89 0.84 9.75
C ALA A 107 7.84 0.30 10.74
N CYS A 108 8.27 -0.56 11.65
CA CYS A 108 7.44 -1.07 12.74
C CYS A 108 6.95 0.08 13.64
N TYR A 109 5.67 0.03 14.03
CA TYR A 109 5.10 1.06 14.90
C TYR A 109 5.79 1.14 16.27
N ILE A 110 6.23 0.00 16.82
CA ILE A 110 6.87 -0.07 18.15
C ILE A 110 8.37 0.21 18.06
N CYS A 111 9.15 -0.66 17.39
CA CYS A 111 10.61 -0.62 17.44
C CYS A 111 11.27 0.17 16.30
N LYS A 112 10.50 0.65 15.34
CA LYS A 112 10.93 1.40 14.15
C LYS A 112 11.83 0.63 13.17
N LYS A 113 12.18 -0.63 13.44
CA LYS A 113 12.89 -1.50 12.50
C LYS A 113 12.03 -1.72 11.25
N HIS A 114 12.67 -1.71 10.09
CA HIS A 114 12.00 -1.98 8.83
C HIS A 114 11.67 -3.47 8.70
N TYR A 115 10.50 -3.79 8.15
CA TYR A 115 10.04 -5.15 7.91
C TYR A 115 9.27 -5.23 6.60
N THR A 116 9.17 -6.44 6.05
CA THR A 116 8.37 -6.78 4.87
C THR A 116 7.38 -7.91 5.16
N LEU A 117 7.74 -8.86 6.03
CA LEU A 117 6.86 -9.95 6.42
C LEU A 117 5.79 -9.43 7.37
N VAL A 118 4.51 -9.62 7.02
CA VAL A 118 3.36 -9.07 7.74
C VAL A 118 2.66 -10.17 8.53
N ASP A 119 2.52 -9.97 9.84
CA ASP A 119 1.74 -10.83 10.71
C ASP A 119 0.26 -10.86 10.30
N ALA A 120 -0.39 -12.02 10.36
CA ALA A 120 -1.80 -12.16 9.96
C ALA A 120 -2.77 -11.31 10.79
N PHE A 121 -2.37 -10.88 11.98
CA PHE A 121 -3.19 -10.04 12.85
C PHE A 121 -2.74 -8.57 12.83
N TYR A 122 -1.45 -8.29 13.06
CA TYR A 122 -0.91 -6.95 13.27
C TYR A 122 -0.18 -6.40 12.03
N HIS A 123 -0.87 -5.63 11.18
CA HIS A 123 -0.27 -5.09 9.95
C HIS A 123 0.78 -3.99 10.17
N GLN A 124 0.90 -3.41 11.37
CA GLN A 124 1.84 -2.32 11.67
C GLN A 124 3.05 -2.76 12.49
N LEU A 125 3.18 -4.04 12.78
CA LEU A 125 4.26 -4.56 13.61
C LEU A 125 5.20 -5.46 12.80
N CYS A 126 6.50 -5.39 13.13
CA CYS A 126 7.43 -6.39 12.65
C CYS A 126 7.16 -7.75 13.34
N PRO A 127 7.65 -8.88 12.81
CA PRO A 127 7.38 -10.21 13.38
C PRO A 127 7.68 -10.31 14.87
N ASP A 128 8.81 -9.77 15.35
CA ASP A 128 9.19 -9.81 16.78
C ASP A 128 8.20 -9.05 17.67
N CYS A 129 7.81 -7.85 17.25
CA CYS A 129 6.84 -7.04 18.00
C CYS A 129 5.43 -7.63 17.92
N ALA A 130 5.06 -8.27 16.81
CA ALA A 130 3.80 -8.99 16.68
C ALA A 130 3.77 -10.20 17.63
N ALA A 131 4.83 -11.02 17.68
CA ALA A 131 4.95 -12.15 18.59
C ALA A 131 4.83 -11.70 20.06
N MET A 132 5.53 -10.64 20.45
CA MET A 132 5.40 -10.05 21.79
C MET A 132 3.94 -9.60 22.07
N SER A 133 3.28 -8.97 21.10
CA SER A 133 1.91 -8.48 21.25
C SER A 133 0.92 -9.64 21.35
N HIS A 134 1.09 -10.72 20.59
CA HIS A 134 0.30 -11.94 20.71
C HIS A 134 0.45 -12.58 22.11
N ALA A 135 1.67 -12.71 22.61
CA ALA A 135 1.91 -13.27 23.94
C ALA A 135 1.22 -12.45 25.05
N LYS A 136 1.20 -11.13 24.91
CA LYS A 136 0.57 -10.23 25.89
C LYS A 136 -0.93 -10.08 25.72
N ARG A 137 -1.48 -10.31 24.53
CA ARG A 137 -2.91 -10.07 24.23
C ARG A 137 -3.85 -10.85 25.17
N ASN A 138 -3.51 -12.09 25.47
CA ASN A 138 -4.30 -12.99 26.30
C ASN A 138 -3.71 -13.21 27.69
N ALA A 139 -2.64 -12.48 28.04
CA ALA A 139 -2.06 -12.54 29.38
C ALA A 139 -3.13 -12.18 30.43
N ARG A 140 -3.14 -12.93 31.53
CA ARG A 140 -4.03 -12.71 32.68
C ARG A 140 -3.16 -12.60 33.94
N THR A 141 -3.70 -11.88 34.90
CA THR A 141 -3.14 -11.84 36.26
C THR A 141 -4.28 -11.88 37.26
N ASP A 142 -4.02 -12.42 38.42
CA ASP A 142 -5.00 -12.41 39.53
C ASP A 142 -5.03 -11.02 40.15
N LEU A 143 -6.20 -10.40 40.11
CA LEU A 143 -6.49 -9.10 40.71
C LEU A 143 -7.36 -9.21 41.96
N THR A 144 -7.55 -10.41 42.52
CA THR A 144 -8.34 -10.62 43.75
C THR A 144 -7.82 -9.70 44.85
N GLY A 145 -8.73 -8.98 45.50
CA GLY A 145 -8.42 -8.02 46.57
C GLY A 145 -7.77 -6.72 46.10
N ARG A 146 -7.49 -6.52 44.81
CA ARG A 146 -7.00 -5.26 44.27
C ARG A 146 -8.15 -4.30 44.01
N ARG A 147 -7.88 -3.01 44.16
CA ARG A 147 -8.82 -1.93 43.84
C ARG A 147 -8.27 -1.12 42.68
N ALA A 148 -9.12 -0.83 41.71
CA ALA A 148 -8.77 0.00 40.57
C ALA A 148 -9.73 1.19 40.48
N LEU A 149 -9.20 2.39 40.25
CA LEU A 149 -9.96 3.58 39.92
C LEU A 149 -9.76 3.89 38.44
N LEU A 150 -10.85 3.85 37.68
CA LEU A 150 -10.82 4.14 36.26
C LEU A 150 -11.68 5.33 35.93
N THR A 151 -11.09 6.42 35.40
CA THR A 151 -11.79 7.55 34.84
C THR A 151 -12.06 7.36 33.35
N GLY A 152 -13.20 7.83 32.85
CA GLY A 152 -13.54 7.70 31.42
C GLY A 152 -13.92 6.27 30.97
N GLY A 153 -14.31 5.39 31.90
CA GLY A 153 -14.65 3.98 31.64
C GLY A 153 -15.94 3.75 30.86
N ARG A 154 -16.69 4.81 30.50
CA ARG A 154 -18.00 4.68 29.86
C ARG A 154 -17.95 4.39 28.34
N ALA A 155 -16.87 4.74 27.66
CA ALA A 155 -16.77 4.60 26.23
C ALA A 155 -15.33 4.38 25.76
N LYS A 156 -15.18 3.84 24.54
CA LYS A 156 -13.91 3.64 23.84
C LYS A 156 -12.87 2.89 24.69
N ILE A 157 -11.64 3.35 24.71
CA ILE A 157 -10.51 2.70 25.39
C ILE A 157 -10.80 2.45 26.88
N GLY A 158 -11.37 3.44 27.58
CA GLY A 158 -11.69 3.29 29.01
C GLY A 158 -12.68 2.15 29.29
N MET A 159 -13.69 1.97 28.44
CA MET A 159 -14.63 0.86 28.56
C MET A 159 -13.92 -0.50 28.37
N TYR A 160 -13.04 -0.64 27.37
CA TYR A 160 -12.29 -1.87 27.18
C TYR A 160 -11.35 -2.18 28.35
N ILE A 161 -10.75 -1.16 28.95
CA ILE A 161 -9.94 -1.32 30.17
C ILE A 161 -10.84 -1.81 31.33
N ALA A 162 -12.03 -1.23 31.53
CA ALA A 162 -12.96 -1.68 32.55
C ALA A 162 -13.33 -3.16 32.38
N LEU A 163 -13.70 -3.56 31.17
CA LEU A 163 -14.03 -4.96 30.85
C LEU A 163 -12.86 -5.93 31.11
N ARG A 164 -11.62 -5.48 30.83
CA ARG A 164 -10.42 -6.29 31.08
C ARG A 164 -10.10 -6.43 32.56
N LEU A 165 -10.40 -5.42 33.38
CA LEU A 165 -10.21 -5.46 34.83
C LEU A 165 -11.26 -6.31 35.55
N LEU A 166 -12.44 -6.52 34.94
CA LEU A 166 -13.56 -7.29 35.50
C LEU A 166 -13.54 -8.78 35.11
N ARG A 167 -12.72 -9.16 34.17
CA ARG A 167 -12.54 -10.55 33.70
C ARG A 167 -11.39 -11.25 34.40
#